data_3b72d4da9c7c55bb6235efd82380891c
#
_entry.id   3b72d4da9c7c55bb6235efd82380891c
#
_cell.length_a   1.000
_cell.length_b   1.000
_cell.length_c   1.000
_cell.angle_alpha   90.00
_cell.angle_beta   90.00
_cell.angle_gamma   90.00
#
_symmetry.space_group_name_H-M   'P 1'
#
loop_
_entity.id
_entity.type
_entity.pdbx_description
1 polymer ?
#
loop_
_entity_poly.entity_id
_entity_poly.type
_entity_poly.pdbx_seq_one_letter_code
_entity_poly.pdbx_strand_id
1 'polypeptide(L)'
;FGLLSELSGKSTSKSVREVHPIFCNESGRHWFTALNAYRHFRDHVPNTGRVWLNSDRMFTWFLRHMPFIRKDFADVRSDEYPIRLWTVAVFLFGVLPLLKKRGVGRLVIGDEFDTTVKASFKGIVHFDGLYDQSRFFDEAMSRFFMQKGWMVSQFSILRPLSEILIEKTLSQRYPELLKLQVSCHAAHKEEDRVRPCGRCEKCRRIVGMLTALDQCPQTCGYSNSQVAKSLREFVEKGIHQEAEGQRQLTYMLTKCGAINTVDDSFQTTPPHPEILSIRIDPQRSPFHSVPMELRYPLFKILLQHADGALQRKGSRWKPVNLFTDPLFEASYPFELDYGLRENGQALFG
;
A
#
# COMPACT_ATOMS: atom_id res chain seq x y z
N PHE A 1 -4.82 5.13 -6.36
CA PHE A 1 -5.55 6.18 -7.09
C PHE A 1 -6.48 5.59 -8.15
N GLY A 2 -6.01 4.74 -9.09
CA GLY A 2 -6.82 4.21 -10.20
C GLY A 2 -8.17 3.64 -9.74
N LEU A 3 -8.16 2.75 -8.75
CA LEU A 3 -9.37 2.18 -8.15
C LEU A 3 -10.32 3.26 -7.61
N LEU A 4 -9.81 4.21 -6.82
CA LEU A 4 -10.65 5.27 -6.23
C LEU A 4 -11.24 6.19 -7.30
N SER A 5 -10.47 6.55 -8.33
CA SER A 5 -10.95 7.35 -9.45
C SER A 5 -12.10 6.66 -10.19
N GLU A 6 -11.96 5.35 -10.41
CA GLU A 6 -13.00 4.55 -11.06
C GLU A 6 -14.25 4.39 -10.19
N LEU A 7 -14.07 4.20 -8.88
CA LEU A 7 -15.17 4.14 -7.92
C LEU A 7 -15.94 5.45 -7.83
N SER A 8 -15.25 6.60 -7.91
CA SER A 8 -15.91 7.91 -7.90
C SER A 8 -16.75 8.17 -9.16
N GLY A 9 -16.26 7.74 -10.32
CA GLY A 9 -16.93 7.93 -11.60
C GLY A 9 -18.16 7.03 -11.84
N LYS A 10 -18.21 5.87 -11.15
CA LYS A 10 -19.27 4.86 -11.32
C LYS A 10 -20.29 4.84 -10.18
N SER A 11 -20.05 5.59 -9.11
CA SER A 11 -20.91 5.56 -7.92
C SER A 11 -22.21 6.30 -8.21
N THR A 12 -23.33 5.59 -8.21
CA THR A 12 -24.68 6.17 -8.07
C THR A 12 -24.92 6.68 -6.65
N SER A 13 -24.04 6.33 -5.71
CA SER A 13 -24.07 6.81 -4.33
C SER A 13 -23.43 8.19 -4.23
N LYS A 14 -24.07 9.10 -3.53
CA LYS A 14 -23.54 10.44 -3.20
C LYS A 14 -22.27 10.38 -2.32
N SER A 15 -21.82 9.20 -1.93
CA SER A 15 -20.76 8.97 -0.93
C SER A 15 -19.32 9.13 -1.44
N VAL A 16 -19.08 8.95 -2.76
CA VAL A 16 -17.75 9.20 -3.37
C VAL A 16 -17.93 10.18 -4.51
N ARG A 17 -17.83 11.48 -4.19
CA ARG A 17 -17.99 12.55 -5.18
C ARG A 17 -16.69 12.92 -5.88
N GLU A 18 -15.60 12.95 -5.13
CA GLU A 18 -14.30 13.43 -5.62
C GLU A 18 -13.15 12.66 -5.00
N VAL A 19 -12.08 12.49 -5.75
CA VAL A 19 -10.80 11.95 -5.29
C VAL A 19 -9.75 13.05 -5.28
N HIS A 20 -9.08 13.22 -4.15
CA HIS A 20 -8.04 14.23 -3.95
C HIS A 20 -6.68 13.54 -3.75
N PRO A 21 -5.90 13.30 -4.80
CA PRO A 21 -4.55 12.76 -4.65
C PRO A 21 -3.67 13.75 -3.89
N ILE A 22 -3.09 13.31 -2.77
CA ILE A 22 -2.19 14.11 -1.95
C ILE A 22 -0.81 13.49 -1.94
N PHE A 23 0.18 14.26 -2.35
CA PHE A 23 1.57 13.88 -2.36
C PHE A 23 2.32 14.58 -1.23
N CYS A 24 2.86 13.79 -0.30
CA CYS A 24 3.70 14.29 0.78
C CYS A 24 5.14 14.43 0.29
N ASN A 25 5.64 15.66 0.24
CA ASN A 25 7.02 15.94 -0.12
C ASN A 25 7.85 16.09 1.16
N GLU A 26 8.53 15.03 1.52
CA GLU A 26 9.66 15.09 2.44
C GLU A 26 10.87 15.69 1.71
N SER A 27 11.59 16.55 2.33
CA SER A 27 12.73 17.30 1.75
C SER A 27 13.90 16.42 1.23
N GLY A 28 13.78 15.08 1.30
CA GLY A 28 14.81 14.12 0.90
C GLY A 28 14.58 13.45 -0.47
N ARG A 29 15.45 12.50 -0.77
CA ARG A 29 15.38 11.70 -2.02
C ARG A 29 14.12 10.84 -2.12
N HIS A 30 13.42 10.57 -1.04
CA HIS A 30 12.14 9.85 -1.03
C HIS A 30 11.09 10.52 -1.92
N TRP A 31 11.14 11.86 -2.05
CA TRP A 31 10.27 12.58 -2.97
C TRP A 31 10.40 12.10 -4.42
N PHE A 32 11.54 11.60 -4.82
CA PHE A 32 11.72 11.09 -6.18
C PHE A 32 10.81 9.89 -6.48
N THR A 33 10.47 9.08 -5.50
CA THR A 33 9.55 7.94 -5.71
C THR A 33 8.16 8.39 -6.13
N ALA A 34 7.73 9.58 -5.72
CA ALA A 34 6.42 10.13 -6.03
C ALA A 34 6.43 11.11 -7.23
N LEU A 35 7.61 11.56 -7.68
CA LEU A 35 7.72 12.72 -8.55
C LEU A 35 7.11 12.52 -9.95
N ASN A 36 7.27 11.32 -10.55
CA ASN A 36 6.64 11.02 -11.84
C ASN A 36 5.11 11.05 -11.72
N ALA A 37 4.57 10.37 -10.71
CA ALA A 37 3.13 10.36 -10.46
C ALA A 37 2.60 11.76 -10.12
N TYR A 38 3.31 12.52 -9.27
CA TYR A 38 2.90 13.89 -8.93
C TYR A 38 2.84 14.80 -10.16
N ARG A 39 3.84 14.77 -11.06
CA ARG A 39 3.84 15.58 -12.28
C ARG A 39 2.66 15.25 -13.17
N HIS A 40 2.45 13.95 -13.42
CA HIS A 40 1.33 13.50 -14.24
C HIS A 40 -0.02 13.89 -13.60
N PHE A 41 -0.18 13.65 -12.30
CA PHE A 41 -1.46 13.94 -11.62
C PHE A 41 -1.73 15.44 -11.52
N ARG A 42 -0.71 16.26 -11.26
CA ARG A 42 -0.86 17.72 -11.26
C ARG A 42 -1.44 18.23 -12.58
N ASP A 43 -1.03 17.65 -13.69
CA ASP A 43 -1.38 18.14 -15.03
C ASP A 43 -2.67 17.50 -15.57
N HIS A 44 -3.09 16.33 -15.07
CA HIS A 44 -4.21 15.56 -15.64
C HIS A 44 -5.31 15.20 -14.63
N VAL A 45 -5.08 15.35 -13.33
CA VAL A 45 -6.01 14.92 -12.29
C VAL A 45 -6.44 16.13 -11.46
N PRO A 46 -7.71 16.53 -11.51
CA PRO A 46 -8.24 17.58 -10.64
C PRO A 46 -7.98 17.30 -9.17
N ASN A 47 -7.94 18.34 -8.37
CA ASN A 47 -7.77 18.25 -6.92
C ASN A 47 -6.44 17.64 -6.44
N THR A 48 -5.48 17.41 -7.33
CA THR A 48 -4.14 16.98 -6.93
C THR A 48 -3.47 18.02 -6.03
N GLY A 49 -2.94 17.57 -4.89
CA GLY A 49 -2.26 18.41 -3.92
C GLY A 49 -0.88 17.91 -3.58
N ARG A 50 -0.02 18.83 -3.22
CA ARG A 50 1.29 18.55 -2.64
C ARG A 50 1.41 19.24 -1.29
N VAL A 51 1.81 18.48 -0.29
CA VAL A 51 2.12 18.99 1.04
C VAL A 51 3.62 18.87 1.26
N TRP A 52 4.25 19.97 1.63
CA TRP A 52 5.66 19.98 2.01
C TRP A 52 5.79 19.72 3.49
N LEU A 53 6.44 18.60 3.85
CA LEU A 53 6.66 18.19 5.23
C LEU A 53 8.17 18.11 5.49
N ASN A 54 8.66 18.86 6.47
CA ASN A 54 10.03 18.69 6.97
C ASN A 54 10.09 17.56 8.01
N SER A 55 9.46 16.42 7.73
CA SER A 55 9.32 15.30 8.64
C SER A 55 10.68 14.70 9.04
N ASP A 56 11.64 14.64 8.13
CA ASP A 56 13.01 14.18 8.36
C ASP A 56 13.74 15.04 9.42
N ARG A 57 13.59 16.37 9.34
CA ARG A 57 14.15 17.30 10.33
C ARG A 57 13.47 17.17 11.67
N MET A 58 12.14 17.09 11.67
CA MET A 58 11.36 16.91 12.88
C MET A 58 11.70 15.59 13.57
N PHE A 59 11.76 14.47 12.83
CA PHE A 59 12.20 13.19 13.37
C PHE A 59 13.60 13.26 13.95
N THR A 60 14.55 13.81 13.22
CA THR A 60 15.94 13.94 13.68
C THR A 60 16.01 14.76 14.96
N TRP A 61 15.23 15.82 15.05
CA TRP A 61 15.16 16.65 16.26
C TRP A 61 14.59 15.86 17.44
N PHE A 62 13.46 15.16 17.29
CA PHE A 62 12.87 14.36 18.34
C PHE A 62 13.82 13.24 18.82
N LEU A 63 14.41 12.51 17.88
CA LEU A 63 15.32 11.40 18.21
C LEU A 63 16.54 11.87 19.01
N ARG A 64 17.08 13.04 18.72
CA ARG A 64 18.19 13.64 19.48
C ARG A 64 17.83 14.01 20.92
N HIS A 65 16.54 14.29 21.17
CA HIS A 65 16.05 14.74 22.48
C HIS A 65 15.41 13.61 23.30
N MET A 66 15.28 12.41 22.75
CA MET A 66 14.79 11.23 23.47
C MET A 66 15.94 10.52 24.19
N PRO A 67 15.90 10.43 25.53
CA PRO A 67 17.04 9.92 26.31
C PRO A 67 17.34 8.45 26.09
N PHE A 68 16.36 7.66 25.60
CA PHE A 68 16.51 6.23 25.31
C PHE A 68 16.98 5.95 23.88
N ILE A 69 17.12 6.97 23.04
CA ILE A 69 17.63 6.81 21.68
C ILE A 69 19.17 6.90 21.71
N ARG A 70 19.81 6.00 20.99
CA ARG A 70 21.28 6.01 20.81
C ARG A 70 21.73 7.34 20.20
N LYS A 71 22.80 7.91 20.72
CA LYS A 71 23.31 9.21 20.24
C LYS A 71 23.86 9.13 18.80
N ASP A 72 24.37 7.96 18.41
CA ASP A 72 24.91 7.65 17.09
C ASP A 72 23.85 7.14 16.08
N PHE A 73 22.56 7.30 16.37
CA PHE A 73 21.48 6.76 15.53
C PHE A 73 21.53 7.22 14.06
N ALA A 74 22.14 8.38 13.79
CA ALA A 74 22.25 8.90 12.44
C ALA A 74 23.30 8.15 11.59
N ASP A 75 24.26 7.50 12.25
CA ASP A 75 25.38 6.79 11.64
C ASP A 75 25.12 5.27 11.53
N VAL A 76 24.03 4.80 12.15
CA VAL A 76 23.62 3.39 12.12
C VAL A 76 22.58 3.18 11.01
N ARG A 77 22.70 2.07 10.30
CA ARG A 77 21.74 1.72 9.24
C ARG A 77 20.34 1.51 9.82
N SER A 78 19.33 1.91 9.07
CA SER A 78 17.92 1.82 9.51
C SER A 78 17.39 0.39 9.62
N ASP A 79 18.01 -0.58 8.98
CA ASP A 79 17.73 -2.01 9.12
C ASP A 79 18.34 -2.61 10.38
N GLU A 80 19.43 -2.02 10.92
CA GLU A 80 20.06 -2.42 12.16
C GLU A 80 19.45 -1.74 13.40
N TYR A 81 18.95 -0.50 13.22
CA TYR A 81 18.31 0.28 14.27
C TYR A 81 17.07 1.01 13.73
N PRO A 82 15.93 0.31 13.61
CA PRO A 82 14.71 0.83 12.99
C PRO A 82 13.93 1.74 13.96
N ILE A 83 14.31 3.00 14.07
CA ILE A 83 13.70 3.98 14.99
C ILE A 83 12.66 4.88 14.35
N ARG A 84 12.49 4.86 13.03
CA ARG A 84 11.48 5.65 12.31
C ARG A 84 10.18 4.85 12.19
N LEU A 85 9.50 4.63 13.32
CA LEU A 85 8.40 3.68 13.45
C LEU A 85 7.00 4.29 13.19
N TRP A 86 6.90 5.59 12.86
CA TRP A 86 5.61 6.28 12.71
C TRP A 86 5.62 7.31 11.57
N THR A 87 6.24 6.99 10.48
CA THR A 87 6.36 7.88 9.32
C THR A 87 4.99 8.18 8.70
N VAL A 88 4.12 7.16 8.60
CA VAL A 88 2.78 7.30 8.06
C VAL A 88 1.93 8.20 8.95
N ALA A 89 2.00 8.03 10.27
CA ALA A 89 1.30 8.90 11.22
C ALA A 89 1.67 10.39 11.04
N VAL A 90 2.96 10.69 10.83
CA VAL A 90 3.41 12.06 10.59
C VAL A 90 2.83 12.63 9.29
N PHE A 91 2.77 11.84 8.23
CA PHE A 91 2.14 12.26 6.97
C PHE A 91 0.66 12.55 7.16
N LEU A 92 -0.05 11.69 7.87
CA LEU A 92 -1.48 11.87 8.15
C LEU A 92 -1.74 13.17 8.90
N PHE A 93 -1.04 13.39 10.00
CA PHE A 93 -1.18 14.65 10.76
C PHE A 93 -0.77 15.87 9.93
N GLY A 94 0.24 15.74 9.07
CA GLY A 94 0.68 16.81 8.18
C GLY A 94 -0.35 17.20 7.11
N VAL A 95 -1.24 16.26 6.70
CA VAL A 95 -2.27 16.55 5.70
C VAL A 95 -3.60 16.98 6.28
N LEU A 96 -3.84 16.84 7.59
CA LEU A 96 -5.11 17.21 8.23
C LEU A 96 -5.56 18.65 7.96
N PRO A 97 -4.68 19.69 7.98
CA PRO A 97 -5.10 21.06 7.64
C PRO A 97 -5.63 21.17 6.20
N LEU A 98 -5.06 20.39 5.27
CA LEU A 98 -5.51 20.38 3.88
C LEU A 98 -6.86 19.65 3.75
N LEU A 99 -7.07 18.57 4.48
CA LEU A 99 -8.35 17.89 4.52
C LEU A 99 -9.46 18.82 5.02
N LYS A 100 -9.20 19.53 6.13
CA LYS A 100 -10.11 20.53 6.66
C LYS A 100 -10.45 21.59 5.60
N LYS A 101 -9.44 22.17 4.97
CA LYS A 101 -9.62 23.20 3.94
C LYS A 101 -10.44 22.70 2.75
N ARG A 102 -10.30 21.43 2.37
CA ARG A 102 -10.99 20.82 1.21
C ARG A 102 -12.33 20.17 1.56
N GLY A 103 -12.67 20.09 2.83
CA GLY A 103 -13.87 19.41 3.28
C GLY A 103 -13.89 17.90 3.00
N VAL A 104 -12.71 17.24 3.01
CA VAL A 104 -12.59 15.81 2.75
C VAL A 104 -12.75 15.02 4.03
N GLY A 105 -13.65 14.03 4.03
CA GLY A 105 -13.96 13.21 5.21
C GLY A 105 -13.35 11.81 5.19
N ARG A 106 -12.62 11.41 4.14
CA ARG A 106 -12.00 10.09 4.06
C ARG A 106 -10.53 10.18 3.70
N LEU A 107 -9.71 9.55 4.53
CA LEU A 107 -8.30 9.28 4.27
C LEU A 107 -8.17 7.85 3.78
N VAL A 108 -7.71 7.68 2.54
CA VAL A 108 -7.48 6.35 1.99
C VAL A 108 -5.99 6.14 1.82
N ILE A 109 -5.47 5.12 2.50
CA ILE A 109 -4.06 4.74 2.51
C ILE A 109 -3.89 3.49 1.65
N GLY A 110 -2.71 3.28 1.12
CA GLY A 110 -2.40 2.15 0.24
C GLY A 110 -1.71 1.00 0.96
N ASP A 111 -2.24 0.58 2.12
CA ASP A 111 -1.66 -0.51 2.91
C ASP A 111 -2.32 -1.85 2.54
N GLU A 112 -1.50 -2.86 2.32
CA GLU A 112 -1.85 -4.20 1.89
C GLU A 112 -2.04 -5.18 3.06
N PHE A 113 -2.27 -6.46 2.73
CA PHE A 113 -2.61 -7.50 3.69
C PHE A 113 -1.51 -7.79 4.73
N ASP A 114 -0.25 -7.82 4.31
CA ASP A 114 0.88 -8.18 5.15
C ASP A 114 1.26 -7.10 6.17
N THR A 115 0.91 -5.85 5.94
CA THR A 115 1.17 -4.74 6.89
C THR A 115 0.48 -4.93 8.25
N THR A 116 -0.50 -5.83 8.36
CA THR A 116 -1.19 -6.17 9.62
C THR A 116 -0.72 -7.50 10.23
N VAL A 117 0.33 -8.15 9.67
CA VAL A 117 0.91 -9.36 10.25
C VAL A 117 1.61 -9.06 11.56
N LYS A 118 1.28 -9.83 12.61
CA LYS A 118 1.96 -9.76 13.91
C LYS A 118 3.11 -10.77 13.96
N ALA A 119 4.25 -10.31 14.44
CA ALA A 119 5.41 -11.12 14.75
C ALA A 119 5.78 -10.97 16.24
N SER A 120 6.64 -11.83 16.73
CA SER A 120 7.16 -11.74 18.11
C SER A 120 8.69 -11.80 18.08
N PHE A 121 9.31 -10.86 18.75
CA PHE A 121 10.76 -10.85 18.96
C PHE A 121 11.07 -10.75 20.45
N LYS A 122 11.74 -11.76 21.02
CA LYS A 122 12.08 -11.83 22.44
C LYS A 122 10.89 -11.57 23.38
N GLY A 123 9.71 -12.11 23.02
CA GLY A 123 8.48 -11.95 23.80
C GLY A 123 7.72 -10.63 23.56
N ILE A 124 8.27 -9.71 22.76
CA ILE A 124 7.59 -8.47 22.37
C ILE A 124 6.84 -8.70 21.07
N VAL A 125 5.52 -8.53 21.11
CA VAL A 125 4.68 -8.60 19.91
C VAL A 125 4.79 -7.27 19.16
N HIS A 126 5.07 -7.36 17.89
CA HIS A 126 5.13 -6.21 16.99
C HIS A 126 4.45 -6.54 15.65
N PHE A 127 4.25 -5.55 14.79
CA PHE A 127 3.81 -5.78 13.42
C PHE A 127 5.03 -6.00 12.53
N ASP A 128 4.89 -6.88 11.56
CA ASP A 128 5.97 -7.23 10.62
C ASP A 128 6.34 -6.02 9.74
N GLY A 129 5.34 -5.23 9.34
CA GLY A 129 5.53 -3.86 8.89
C GLY A 129 5.61 -2.90 10.08
N LEU A 130 5.16 -1.65 9.90
CA LEU A 130 5.03 -0.67 10.97
C LEU A 130 3.61 -0.67 11.52
N TYR A 131 3.45 -0.40 12.83
CA TYR A 131 2.12 -0.31 13.44
C TYR A 131 1.21 0.71 12.73
N ASP A 132 1.78 1.85 12.30
CA ASP A 132 1.06 2.91 11.61
C ASP A 132 0.66 2.58 10.15
N GLN A 133 1.03 1.40 9.67
CA GLN A 133 0.53 0.79 8.43
C GLN A 133 -0.52 -0.30 8.67
N SER A 134 -0.79 -0.65 9.91
CA SER A 134 -1.72 -1.72 10.26
C SER A 134 -3.18 -1.26 10.22
N ARG A 135 -4.10 -2.21 10.01
CA ARG A 135 -5.54 -1.98 10.14
C ARG A 135 -5.92 -1.42 11.53
N PHE A 136 -5.22 -1.86 12.56
CA PHE A 136 -5.48 -1.39 13.93
C PHE A 136 -5.16 0.10 14.10
N PHE A 137 -4.17 0.61 13.38
CA PHE A 137 -3.88 2.02 13.36
C PHE A 137 -4.95 2.81 12.60
N ASP A 138 -5.46 2.31 11.47
CA ASP A 138 -6.58 2.93 10.76
C ASP A 138 -7.79 3.11 11.67
N GLU A 139 -8.15 2.06 12.43
CA GLU A 139 -9.25 2.12 13.39
C GLU A 139 -8.96 3.07 14.57
N ALA A 140 -7.73 3.06 15.08
CA ALA A 140 -7.33 3.96 16.16
C ALA A 140 -7.41 5.42 15.74
N MET A 141 -6.95 5.74 14.52
CA MET A 141 -7.03 7.10 13.97
C MET A 141 -8.47 7.52 13.71
N SER A 142 -9.29 6.66 13.11
CA SER A 142 -10.71 6.95 12.89
C SER A 142 -11.44 7.20 14.20
N ARG A 143 -11.19 6.39 15.22
CA ARG A 143 -11.74 6.59 16.58
C ARG A 143 -11.27 7.90 17.20
N PHE A 144 -9.99 8.23 17.07
CA PHE A 144 -9.43 9.50 17.54
C PHE A 144 -10.11 10.69 16.87
N PHE A 145 -10.31 10.66 15.55
CA PHE A 145 -10.99 11.72 14.82
C PHE A 145 -12.44 11.88 15.29
N MET A 146 -13.17 10.80 15.46
CA MET A 146 -14.54 10.85 15.98
C MET A 146 -14.60 11.41 17.40
N GLN A 147 -13.67 11.03 18.29
CA GLN A 147 -13.58 11.57 19.65
C GLN A 147 -13.29 13.07 19.67
N LYS A 148 -12.64 13.59 18.64
CA LYS A 148 -12.41 15.03 18.46
C LYS A 148 -13.58 15.75 17.79
N GLY A 149 -14.66 15.07 17.48
CA GLY A 149 -15.78 15.63 16.73
C GLY A 149 -15.45 15.88 15.25
N TRP A 150 -14.37 15.29 14.75
CA TRP A 150 -14.00 15.42 13.35
C TRP A 150 -14.65 14.33 12.52
N MET A 151 -15.34 14.72 11.45
CA MET A 151 -16.00 13.79 10.54
C MET A 151 -14.98 13.26 9.51
N VAL A 152 -13.96 12.56 10.00
CA VAL A 152 -12.89 11.96 9.19
C VAL A 152 -12.74 10.49 9.59
N SER A 153 -12.65 9.61 8.60
CA SER A 153 -12.28 8.21 8.79
C SER A 153 -11.08 7.83 7.93
N GLN A 154 -10.31 6.85 8.40
CA GLN A 154 -9.13 6.35 7.72
C GLN A 154 -9.28 4.85 7.46
N PHE A 155 -8.93 4.41 6.26
CA PHE A 155 -8.94 3.00 5.88
C PHE A 155 -8.07 2.74 4.64
N SER A 156 -7.81 1.47 4.34
CA SER A 156 -7.22 1.04 3.07
C SER A 156 -8.18 0.14 2.29
N ILE A 157 -8.32 0.39 1.00
CA ILE A 157 -9.06 -0.49 0.08
C ILE A 157 -8.20 -1.65 -0.44
N LEU A 158 -6.92 -1.69 -0.12
CA LEU A 158 -5.97 -2.71 -0.57
C LEU A 158 -5.73 -3.80 0.49
N ARG A 159 -6.29 -3.67 1.69
CA ARG A 159 -6.14 -4.64 2.79
C ARG A 159 -6.33 -6.11 2.41
N PRO A 160 -7.29 -6.49 1.55
CA PRO A 160 -7.47 -7.89 1.18
C PRO A 160 -6.49 -8.40 0.11
N LEU A 161 -5.55 -7.58 -0.36
CA LEU A 161 -4.65 -7.89 -1.46
C LEU A 161 -3.21 -8.09 -0.98
N SER A 162 -2.49 -9.00 -1.65
CA SER A 162 -1.03 -9.07 -1.60
C SER A 162 -0.41 -8.00 -2.49
N GLU A 163 0.87 -7.70 -2.28
CA GLU A 163 1.61 -6.79 -3.17
C GLU A 163 1.64 -7.31 -4.61
N ILE A 164 1.74 -8.64 -4.82
CA ILE A 164 1.72 -9.25 -6.17
C ILE A 164 0.36 -9.04 -6.85
N LEU A 165 -0.75 -9.19 -6.12
CA LEU A 165 -2.08 -8.96 -6.69
C LEU A 165 -2.35 -7.47 -6.94
N ILE A 166 -1.80 -6.58 -6.13
CA ILE A 166 -1.83 -5.14 -6.39
C ILE A 166 -1.09 -4.82 -7.68
N GLU A 167 0.11 -5.36 -7.86
CA GLU A 167 0.91 -5.17 -9.07
C GLU A 167 0.22 -5.76 -10.31
N LYS A 168 -0.40 -6.94 -10.18
CA LYS A 168 -1.24 -7.55 -11.25
C LYS A 168 -2.40 -6.63 -11.63
N THR A 169 -3.11 -6.09 -10.65
CA THR A 169 -4.22 -5.16 -10.89
C THR A 169 -3.74 -3.87 -11.53
N LEU A 170 -2.63 -3.30 -11.05
CA LEU A 170 -2.04 -2.08 -11.59
C LEU A 170 -1.62 -2.26 -13.05
N SER A 171 -0.89 -3.33 -13.34
CA SER A 171 -0.36 -3.58 -14.69
C SER A 171 -1.43 -3.91 -15.72
N GLN A 172 -2.45 -4.67 -15.33
CA GLN A 172 -3.50 -5.10 -16.25
C GLN A 172 -4.60 -4.05 -16.46
N ARG A 173 -4.94 -3.30 -15.41
CA ARG A 173 -6.07 -2.37 -15.46
C ARG A 173 -5.66 -0.91 -15.65
N TYR A 174 -4.50 -0.53 -15.12
CA TYR A 174 -4.02 0.85 -15.14
C TYR A 174 -2.60 0.96 -15.72
N PRO A 175 -2.34 0.46 -16.95
CA PRO A 175 -0.98 0.42 -17.53
C PRO A 175 -0.35 1.80 -17.66
N GLU A 176 -1.15 2.86 -17.84
CA GLU A 176 -0.64 4.23 -17.89
C GLU A 176 -0.14 4.70 -16.50
N LEU A 177 -0.77 4.23 -15.42
CA LEU A 177 -0.29 4.53 -14.06
C LEU A 177 0.95 3.69 -13.70
N LEU A 178 1.06 2.47 -14.22
CA LEU A 178 2.24 1.63 -14.07
C LEU A 178 3.52 2.33 -14.56
N LYS A 179 3.42 3.06 -15.68
CA LYS A 179 4.55 3.83 -16.24
C LYS A 179 5.12 4.87 -15.27
N LEU A 180 4.34 5.28 -14.28
CA LEU A 180 4.72 6.31 -13.29
C LEU A 180 5.40 5.72 -12.05
N GLN A 181 5.36 4.39 -11.90
CA GLN A 181 5.85 3.70 -10.71
C GLN A 181 7.36 3.83 -10.57
N VAL A 182 7.80 4.27 -9.39
CA VAL A 182 9.21 4.25 -8.96
C VAL A 182 9.24 3.88 -7.48
N SER A 183 9.53 2.63 -7.15
CA SER A 183 9.57 2.14 -5.76
C SER A 183 10.99 2.01 -5.22
N CYS A 184 11.82 3.03 -5.41
CA CYS A 184 13.25 2.94 -5.14
C CYS A 184 13.77 4.15 -4.37
N HIS A 185 14.30 3.95 -3.15
CA HIS A 185 14.90 5.03 -2.35
C HIS A 185 16.16 5.68 -2.95
N ALA A 186 16.85 4.96 -3.85
CA ALA A 186 18.01 5.46 -4.57
C ALA A 186 17.67 5.88 -6.02
N ALA A 187 16.41 6.24 -6.25
CA ALA A 187 15.97 6.78 -7.53
C ALA A 187 16.73 8.05 -7.91
N HIS A 188 16.88 8.29 -9.20
CA HIS A 188 17.60 9.43 -9.74
C HIS A 188 16.85 10.07 -10.89
N LYS A 189 17.13 11.33 -11.16
CA LYS A 189 16.61 12.01 -12.34
C LYS A 189 17.50 11.69 -13.54
N GLU A 190 16.84 11.37 -14.64
CA GLU A 190 17.43 11.26 -15.95
C GLU A 190 16.52 12.03 -16.91
N GLU A 191 17.01 13.15 -17.42
CA GLU A 191 16.20 14.12 -18.15
C GLU A 191 14.96 14.56 -17.38
N ASP A 192 13.77 14.41 -17.95
CA ASP A 192 12.50 14.76 -17.35
C ASP A 192 11.84 13.65 -16.51
N ARG A 193 12.47 12.47 -16.47
CA ARG A 193 11.91 11.32 -15.75
C ARG A 193 12.77 10.94 -14.55
N VAL A 194 12.12 10.48 -13.50
CA VAL A 194 12.80 9.77 -12.42
C VAL A 194 12.85 8.29 -12.77
N ARG A 195 14.03 7.69 -12.65
CA ARG A 195 14.27 6.28 -12.89
C ARG A 195 14.69 5.53 -11.64
N PRO A 196 14.34 4.23 -11.52
CA PRO A 196 14.80 3.38 -10.44
C PRO A 196 16.31 3.09 -10.55
N CYS A 197 16.98 2.79 -9.44
CA CYS A 197 18.41 2.50 -9.43
C CYS A 197 18.78 1.11 -10.00
N GLY A 198 17.84 0.18 -10.13
CA GLY A 198 18.02 -1.17 -10.66
C GLY A 198 18.91 -2.10 -9.83
N ARG A 199 19.22 -1.77 -8.55
CA ARG A 199 20.17 -2.55 -7.73
C ARG A 199 19.72 -2.77 -6.27
N CYS A 200 18.74 -2.01 -5.77
CA CYS A 200 18.27 -2.17 -4.40
C CYS A 200 17.23 -3.30 -4.29
N GLU A 201 16.94 -3.71 -3.07
CA GLU A 201 15.96 -4.76 -2.77
C GLU A 201 14.59 -4.45 -3.40
N LYS A 202 14.09 -3.23 -3.26
CA LYS A 202 12.81 -2.81 -3.87
C LYS A 202 12.81 -2.91 -5.40
N CYS A 203 13.93 -2.66 -6.07
CA CYS A 203 14.03 -2.87 -7.51
C CYS A 203 13.95 -4.36 -7.87
N ARG A 204 14.62 -5.24 -7.10
CA ARG A 204 14.54 -6.70 -7.31
C ARG A 204 13.11 -7.19 -7.17
N ARG A 205 12.38 -6.69 -6.16
CA ARG A 205 10.99 -7.05 -5.90
C ARG A 205 10.05 -6.63 -7.04
N ILE A 206 10.09 -5.38 -7.46
CA ILE A 206 9.27 -4.89 -8.57
C ILE A 206 9.60 -5.60 -9.89
N VAL A 207 10.88 -5.74 -10.22
CA VAL A 207 11.30 -6.47 -11.42
C VAL A 207 10.83 -7.93 -11.37
N GLY A 208 10.97 -8.58 -10.21
CA GLY A 208 10.49 -9.95 -10.02
C GLY A 208 8.99 -10.07 -10.24
N MET A 209 8.18 -9.23 -9.60
CA MET A 209 6.72 -9.25 -9.73
C MET A 209 6.27 -9.00 -11.17
N LEU A 210 6.79 -7.97 -11.83
CA LEU A 210 6.42 -7.67 -13.21
C LEU A 210 6.81 -8.83 -14.15
N THR A 211 8.02 -9.39 -14.00
CA THR A 211 8.45 -10.54 -14.80
C THR A 211 7.57 -11.76 -14.57
N ALA A 212 7.25 -12.08 -13.33
CA ALA A 212 6.40 -13.21 -12.97
C ALA A 212 4.94 -13.06 -13.46
N LEU A 213 4.49 -11.81 -13.66
CA LEU A 213 3.17 -11.46 -14.19
C LEU A 213 3.16 -11.28 -15.72
N ASP A 214 4.24 -11.66 -16.40
CA ASP A 214 4.41 -11.45 -17.85
C ASP A 214 4.28 -9.98 -18.27
N GLN A 215 4.78 -9.08 -17.42
CA GLN A 215 4.80 -7.64 -17.67
C GLN A 215 6.24 -7.16 -17.90
N CYS A 216 6.38 -6.14 -18.73
CA CYS A 216 7.67 -5.58 -19.11
C CYS A 216 8.20 -4.60 -18.05
N PRO A 217 9.26 -4.92 -17.27
CA PRO A 217 9.81 -3.99 -16.27
C PRO A 217 10.32 -2.67 -16.85
N GLN A 218 10.69 -2.65 -18.14
CA GLN A 218 11.12 -1.45 -18.86
C GLN A 218 10.04 -0.36 -18.87
N THR A 219 8.77 -0.73 -18.78
CA THR A 219 7.65 0.20 -18.60
C THR A 219 7.84 1.12 -17.40
N CYS A 220 8.40 0.59 -16.30
CA CYS A 220 8.74 1.35 -15.08
C CYS A 220 10.11 2.04 -15.16
N GLY A 221 10.80 1.98 -16.32
CA GLY A 221 12.05 2.65 -16.56
C GLY A 221 13.32 1.85 -16.22
N TYR A 222 13.22 0.53 -16.07
CA TYR A 222 14.37 -0.35 -15.93
C TYR A 222 15.02 -0.62 -17.30
N SER A 223 16.35 -0.68 -17.35
CA SER A 223 17.07 -1.17 -18.53
C SER A 223 17.13 -2.70 -18.55
N ASN A 224 17.38 -3.31 -19.71
CA ASN A 224 17.55 -4.75 -19.84
C ASN A 224 18.66 -5.29 -18.90
N SER A 225 19.75 -4.58 -18.77
CA SER A 225 20.84 -4.95 -17.86
C SER A 225 20.44 -4.89 -16.40
N GLN A 226 19.61 -3.93 -16.00
CA GLN A 226 19.06 -3.83 -14.65
C GLN A 226 18.07 -4.96 -14.37
N VAL A 227 17.23 -5.34 -15.32
CA VAL A 227 16.31 -6.48 -15.20
C VAL A 227 17.09 -7.77 -15.00
N ALA A 228 18.04 -8.09 -15.88
CA ALA A 228 18.86 -9.30 -15.78
C ALA A 228 19.63 -9.37 -14.45
N LYS A 229 20.21 -8.24 -14.01
CA LYS A 229 20.89 -8.14 -12.72
C LYS A 229 19.93 -8.36 -11.55
N SER A 230 18.75 -7.74 -11.57
CA SER A 230 17.76 -7.85 -10.50
C SER A 230 17.28 -9.29 -10.32
N LEU A 231 17.00 -10.01 -11.41
CA LEU A 231 16.59 -11.42 -11.36
C LEU A 231 17.69 -12.34 -10.81
N ARG A 232 18.94 -12.14 -11.22
CA ARG A 232 20.08 -12.87 -10.65
C ARG A 232 20.23 -12.61 -9.15
N GLU A 233 20.23 -11.33 -8.74
CA GLU A 233 20.35 -10.95 -7.34
C GLU A 233 19.12 -11.33 -6.51
N PHE A 234 17.95 -11.57 -7.12
CA PHE A 234 16.78 -12.11 -6.47
C PHE A 234 17.07 -13.50 -5.89
N VAL A 235 17.70 -14.37 -6.65
CA VAL A 235 18.11 -15.71 -6.21
C VAL A 235 19.19 -15.64 -5.13
N GLU A 236 20.21 -14.79 -5.33
CA GLU A 236 21.35 -14.69 -4.43
C GLU A 236 21.03 -14.04 -3.07
N LYS A 237 20.19 -13.01 -3.07
CA LYS A 237 20.00 -12.12 -1.92
C LYS A 237 18.56 -12.10 -1.38
N GLY A 238 17.62 -12.71 -2.10
CA GLY A 238 16.20 -12.66 -1.78
C GLY A 238 15.58 -11.25 -1.89
N ILE A 239 14.36 -11.16 -1.40
CA ILE A 239 13.59 -9.92 -1.28
C ILE A 239 12.95 -9.83 0.11
N HIS A 240 12.55 -8.64 0.50
CA HIS A 240 11.81 -8.42 1.73
C HIS A 240 10.32 -8.24 1.41
N GLN A 241 9.54 -9.30 1.65
CA GLN A 241 8.10 -9.38 1.42
C GLN A 241 7.50 -10.37 2.42
N GLU A 242 6.17 -10.47 2.54
CA GLU A 242 5.58 -11.56 3.35
C GLU A 242 6.12 -12.92 2.88
N ALA A 243 6.38 -13.83 3.81
CA ALA A 243 7.06 -15.10 3.51
C ALA A 243 6.33 -15.94 2.45
N GLU A 244 4.99 -15.99 2.54
CA GLU A 244 4.13 -16.68 1.58
C GLU A 244 4.20 -16.00 0.20
N GLY A 245 4.21 -14.67 0.16
CA GLY A 245 4.35 -13.89 -1.07
C GLY A 245 5.70 -14.14 -1.75
N GLN A 246 6.79 -14.13 -0.98
CA GLN A 246 8.13 -14.43 -1.50
C GLN A 246 8.21 -15.84 -2.11
N ARG A 247 7.65 -16.84 -1.43
CA ARG A 247 7.64 -18.24 -1.93
C ARG A 247 6.80 -18.36 -3.20
N GLN A 248 5.63 -17.75 -3.24
CA GLN A 248 4.77 -17.73 -4.42
C GLN A 248 5.45 -17.03 -5.59
N LEU A 249 6.11 -15.90 -5.36
CA LEU A 249 6.84 -15.17 -6.39
C LEU A 249 8.02 -15.99 -6.94
N THR A 250 8.76 -16.68 -6.07
CA THR A 250 9.85 -17.59 -6.48
C THR A 250 9.31 -18.70 -7.38
N TYR A 251 8.20 -19.34 -6.98
CA TYR A 251 7.52 -20.34 -7.81
C TYR A 251 7.15 -19.78 -9.20
N MET A 252 6.52 -18.61 -9.24
CA MET A 252 6.08 -18.00 -10.51
C MET A 252 7.27 -17.67 -11.43
N LEU A 253 8.36 -17.13 -10.88
CA LEU A 253 9.58 -16.80 -11.63
C LEU A 253 10.28 -18.08 -12.15
N THR A 254 10.31 -19.14 -11.37
CA THR A 254 10.85 -20.46 -11.79
C THR A 254 9.98 -21.07 -12.89
N LYS A 255 8.66 -21.00 -12.74
CA LYS A 255 7.69 -21.53 -13.69
C LYS A 255 7.77 -20.85 -15.07
N CYS A 256 8.01 -19.56 -15.12
CA CYS A 256 8.20 -18.83 -16.38
C CYS A 256 9.65 -18.89 -16.91
N GLY A 257 10.56 -19.58 -16.23
CA GLY A 257 11.96 -19.74 -16.63
C GLY A 257 12.82 -18.49 -16.45
N ALA A 258 12.35 -17.49 -15.69
CA ALA A 258 13.07 -16.24 -15.44
C ALA A 258 14.23 -16.42 -14.44
N ILE A 259 14.13 -17.39 -13.54
CA ILE A 259 15.17 -17.80 -12.61
C ILE A 259 15.28 -19.32 -12.53
N ASN A 260 16.46 -19.80 -12.17
CA ASN A 260 16.69 -21.20 -11.81
C ASN A 260 16.82 -21.32 -10.30
N THR A 261 16.06 -22.20 -9.68
CA THR A 261 16.18 -22.54 -8.27
C THR A 261 16.72 -23.96 -8.12
N VAL A 262 17.48 -24.17 -7.06
CA VAL A 262 18.05 -25.51 -6.72
C VAL A 262 16.99 -26.41 -6.07
N ASP A 263 15.87 -25.84 -5.65
CA ASP A 263 14.79 -26.54 -4.95
C ASP A 263 13.71 -27.00 -5.95
N ASP A 264 13.74 -28.28 -6.29
CA ASP A 264 12.78 -28.91 -7.20
C ASP A 264 11.31 -28.85 -6.71
N SER A 265 11.08 -28.58 -5.42
CA SER A 265 9.73 -28.43 -4.86
C SER A 265 8.96 -27.25 -5.45
N PHE A 266 9.64 -26.24 -5.99
CA PHE A 266 9.02 -25.09 -6.66
C PHE A 266 8.56 -25.38 -8.10
N GLN A 267 8.82 -26.57 -8.64
CA GLN A 267 8.52 -26.84 -10.07
C GLN A 267 7.11 -27.38 -10.30
N THR A 268 6.44 -27.95 -9.30
CA THR A 268 5.23 -28.75 -9.52
C THR A 268 3.93 -28.12 -9.05
N THR A 269 3.91 -27.42 -7.92
CA THR A 269 2.67 -26.92 -7.32
C THR A 269 2.85 -25.50 -6.75
N PRO A 270 1.88 -24.58 -6.96
CA PRO A 270 1.93 -23.27 -6.32
C PRO A 270 1.93 -23.42 -4.80
N PRO A 271 2.96 -22.93 -4.09
CA PRO A 271 3.04 -23.11 -2.64
C PRO A 271 2.00 -22.28 -1.88
N HIS A 272 1.63 -21.11 -2.44
CA HIS A 272 0.73 -20.14 -1.82
C HIS A 272 -0.22 -19.51 -2.85
N PRO A 273 -1.17 -20.29 -3.43
CA PRO A 273 -2.09 -19.77 -4.44
C PRO A 273 -3.00 -18.65 -3.90
N GLU A 274 -3.21 -18.59 -2.57
CA GLU A 274 -3.98 -17.53 -1.92
C GLU A 274 -3.39 -16.12 -2.14
N ILE A 275 -2.12 -16.01 -2.50
CA ILE A 275 -1.45 -14.73 -2.77
C ILE A 275 -2.05 -14.00 -3.98
N LEU A 276 -2.57 -14.75 -4.95
CA LEU A 276 -3.25 -14.17 -6.13
C LEU A 276 -4.77 -14.06 -5.95
N SER A 277 -5.28 -14.34 -4.74
CA SER A 277 -6.71 -14.25 -4.42
C SER A 277 -7.00 -13.06 -3.51
N ILE A 278 -8.25 -12.58 -3.53
CA ILE A 278 -8.76 -11.65 -2.52
C ILE A 278 -8.84 -12.41 -1.20
N ARG A 279 -8.16 -11.94 -0.17
CA ARG A 279 -8.04 -12.61 1.13
C ARG A 279 -8.89 -11.92 2.18
N ILE A 280 -9.97 -12.55 2.62
CA ILE A 280 -10.81 -12.08 3.73
C ILE A 280 -10.35 -12.77 5.01
N ASP A 281 -9.83 -12.00 5.93
CA ASP A 281 -9.34 -12.46 7.23
C ASP A 281 -9.98 -11.62 8.35
N PRO A 282 -10.58 -12.25 9.39
CA PRO A 282 -11.26 -11.53 10.45
C PRO A 282 -10.40 -10.51 11.21
N GLN A 283 -9.08 -10.73 11.23
CA GLN A 283 -8.14 -9.85 11.94
C GLN A 283 -7.43 -8.85 11.02
N ARG A 284 -7.10 -9.25 9.77
CA ARG A 284 -6.25 -8.46 8.88
C ARG A 284 -7.07 -7.67 7.86
N SER A 285 -8.07 -8.29 7.27
CA SER A 285 -8.86 -7.70 6.16
C SER A 285 -10.35 -8.07 6.24
N PRO A 286 -11.05 -7.82 7.37
CA PRO A 286 -12.47 -8.08 7.45
C PRO A 286 -13.24 -7.14 6.51
N PHE A 287 -14.43 -7.55 6.06
CA PHE A 287 -15.27 -6.73 5.19
C PHE A 287 -15.55 -5.33 5.76
N HIS A 288 -15.80 -5.25 7.06
CA HIS A 288 -16.09 -3.99 7.74
C HIS A 288 -14.90 -3.03 7.85
N SER A 289 -13.71 -3.40 7.39
CA SER A 289 -12.56 -2.47 7.27
C SER A 289 -12.69 -1.51 6.09
N VAL A 290 -13.66 -1.74 5.21
CA VAL A 290 -13.95 -0.87 4.06
C VAL A 290 -15.40 -0.36 4.19
N PRO A 291 -15.70 0.92 3.92
CA PRO A 291 -17.07 1.44 3.88
C PRO A 291 -18.00 0.61 2.99
N MET A 292 -19.23 0.35 3.47
CA MET A 292 -20.13 -0.63 2.87
C MET A 292 -20.43 -0.31 1.38
N GLU A 293 -20.68 0.94 1.07
CA GLU A 293 -21.02 1.39 -0.28
C GLU A 293 -19.87 1.25 -1.30
N LEU A 294 -18.63 1.12 -0.82
CA LEU A 294 -17.46 0.89 -1.67
C LEU A 294 -17.23 -0.59 -1.96
N ARG A 295 -17.73 -1.50 -1.12
CA ARG A 295 -17.38 -2.93 -1.19
C ARG A 295 -17.80 -3.57 -2.50
N TYR A 296 -19.07 -3.42 -2.89
CA TYR A 296 -19.58 -4.08 -4.09
C TYR A 296 -18.82 -3.66 -5.36
N PRO A 297 -18.72 -2.36 -5.70
CA PRO A 297 -17.99 -1.95 -6.88
C PRO A 297 -16.48 -2.26 -6.79
N LEU A 298 -15.86 -2.12 -5.61
CA LEU A 298 -14.45 -2.44 -5.40
C LEU A 298 -14.16 -3.92 -5.66
N PHE A 299 -14.86 -4.82 -4.97
CA PHE A 299 -14.62 -6.25 -5.10
C PHE A 299 -14.99 -6.78 -6.48
N LYS A 300 -15.99 -6.20 -7.15
CA LYS A 300 -16.31 -6.51 -8.53
C LYS A 300 -15.16 -6.20 -9.49
N ILE A 301 -14.44 -5.09 -9.26
CA ILE A 301 -13.23 -4.75 -10.02
C ILE A 301 -12.10 -5.72 -9.70
N LEU A 302 -11.83 -5.94 -8.41
CA LEU A 302 -10.71 -6.76 -7.97
C LEU A 302 -10.82 -8.23 -8.42
N LEU A 303 -12.02 -8.80 -8.43
CA LEU A 303 -12.28 -10.15 -8.91
C LEU A 303 -11.96 -10.36 -10.41
N GLN A 304 -11.86 -9.30 -11.21
CA GLN A 304 -11.44 -9.40 -12.60
C GLN A 304 -9.94 -9.70 -12.75
N HIS A 305 -9.16 -9.49 -11.69
CA HIS A 305 -7.70 -9.64 -11.67
C HIS A 305 -7.24 -10.71 -10.69
N ALA A 306 -8.07 -11.06 -9.71
CA ALA A 306 -7.77 -12.09 -8.72
C ALA A 306 -8.17 -13.48 -9.21
N ASP A 307 -7.49 -14.53 -8.69
CA ASP A 307 -7.82 -15.92 -8.96
C ASP A 307 -9.01 -16.41 -8.07
N GLY A 308 -9.89 -15.49 -7.67
CA GLY A 308 -11.04 -15.68 -6.83
C GLY A 308 -10.90 -15.00 -5.46
N ALA A 309 -11.74 -15.43 -4.51
CA ALA A 309 -11.72 -14.93 -3.15
C ALA A 309 -11.67 -16.06 -2.13
N LEU A 310 -10.89 -15.86 -1.09
CA LEU A 310 -10.67 -16.82 -0.01
C LEU A 310 -10.96 -16.16 1.34
N GLN A 311 -11.57 -16.93 2.23
CA GLN A 311 -11.81 -16.53 3.62
C GLN A 311 -10.97 -17.39 4.57
N ARG A 312 -10.36 -16.75 5.56
CA ARG A 312 -9.62 -17.45 6.62
C ARG A 312 -10.58 -18.11 7.60
N LYS A 313 -10.48 -19.45 7.72
CA LYS A 313 -11.22 -20.25 8.73
C LYS A 313 -10.20 -21.06 9.54
N GLY A 314 -9.89 -20.56 10.74
CA GLY A 314 -8.77 -21.07 11.54
C GLY A 314 -7.44 -20.87 10.82
N SER A 315 -6.70 -21.97 10.58
CA SER A 315 -5.41 -21.94 9.86
C SER A 315 -5.54 -22.07 8.34
N ARG A 316 -6.73 -22.30 7.80
CA ARG A 316 -6.93 -22.64 6.39
C ARG A 316 -7.65 -21.54 5.63
N TRP A 317 -7.28 -21.39 4.36
CA TRP A 317 -8.01 -20.60 3.39
C TRP A 317 -9.11 -21.46 2.73
N LYS A 318 -10.33 -20.91 2.64
CA LYS A 318 -11.47 -21.57 1.98
C LYS A 318 -12.08 -20.63 0.94
N PRO A 319 -12.46 -21.12 -0.23
CA PRO A 319 -13.19 -20.33 -1.21
C PRO A 319 -14.44 -19.69 -0.60
N VAL A 320 -14.71 -18.47 -0.98
CA VAL A 320 -15.90 -17.70 -0.54
C VAL A 320 -16.47 -16.93 -1.72
N ASN A 321 -17.80 -16.89 -1.79
CA ASN A 321 -18.48 -15.91 -2.61
C ASN A 321 -18.67 -14.64 -1.79
N LEU A 322 -17.93 -13.58 -2.14
CA LEU A 322 -17.92 -12.33 -1.38
C LEU A 322 -19.32 -11.72 -1.23
N PHE A 323 -20.10 -11.73 -2.31
CA PHE A 323 -21.38 -11.02 -2.38
C PHE A 323 -22.54 -11.75 -1.67
N THR A 324 -22.35 -13.00 -1.31
CA THR A 324 -23.36 -13.79 -0.56
C THR A 324 -22.92 -14.09 0.88
N ASP A 325 -21.74 -13.65 1.28
CA ASP A 325 -21.27 -13.81 2.67
C ASP A 325 -22.05 -12.85 3.58
N PRO A 326 -22.65 -13.33 4.67
CA PRO A 326 -23.42 -12.47 5.59
C PRO A 326 -22.61 -11.29 6.18
N LEU A 327 -21.29 -11.45 6.30
CA LEU A 327 -20.42 -10.38 6.81
C LEU A 327 -20.10 -9.31 5.75
N PHE A 328 -20.49 -9.53 4.51
CA PHE A 328 -20.28 -8.54 3.45
C PHE A 328 -21.03 -7.23 3.72
N GLU A 329 -22.22 -7.33 4.33
CA GLU A 329 -23.08 -6.19 4.70
C GLU A 329 -22.84 -5.69 6.14
N ALA A 330 -21.83 -6.22 6.85
CA ALA A 330 -21.48 -5.74 8.17
C ALA A 330 -21.19 -4.23 8.17
N SER A 331 -21.75 -3.47 9.10
CA SER A 331 -21.60 -2.02 9.17
C SER A 331 -20.13 -1.60 9.27
N TYR A 332 -19.76 -0.54 8.56
CA TYR A 332 -18.46 0.10 8.76
C TYR A 332 -18.48 0.89 10.07
N PRO A 333 -17.56 0.65 11.01
CA PRO A 333 -17.66 1.23 12.36
C PRO A 333 -17.53 2.76 12.43
N PHE A 334 -17.00 3.36 11.36
CA PHE A 334 -16.72 4.80 11.28
C PHE A 334 -17.46 5.44 10.10
N GLU A 335 -18.72 5.06 9.92
CA GLU A 335 -19.57 5.65 8.89
C GLU A 335 -19.76 7.15 9.15
N LEU A 336 -19.65 7.93 8.10
CA LEU A 336 -19.83 9.37 8.16
C LEU A 336 -21.29 9.72 7.87
N ASP A 337 -21.88 10.54 8.73
CA ASP A 337 -23.20 11.09 8.46
C ASP A 337 -23.11 12.24 7.43
N TYR A 338 -23.34 11.90 6.18
CA TYR A 338 -23.32 12.87 5.07
C TYR A 338 -24.47 13.89 5.14
N GLY A 339 -25.57 13.60 5.85
CA GLY A 339 -26.67 14.55 6.07
C GLY A 339 -26.23 15.78 6.85
N LEU A 340 -25.30 15.63 7.78
CA LEU A 340 -24.72 16.74 8.52
C LEU A 340 -23.91 17.70 7.64
N ARG A 341 -23.33 17.22 6.54
CA ARG A 341 -22.60 18.07 5.59
C ARG A 341 -23.51 19.00 4.78
N GLU A 342 -24.69 18.51 4.42
CA GLU A 342 -25.68 19.30 3.67
C GLU A 342 -26.22 20.46 4.52
N ASN A 343 -26.16 20.34 5.84
CA ASN A 343 -26.55 21.36 6.80
C ASN A 343 -25.43 22.35 7.16
N GLY A 344 -24.30 22.34 6.46
CA GLY A 344 -23.21 23.30 6.63
C GLY A 344 -22.35 23.09 7.88
N GLN A 345 -22.47 21.99 8.58
CA GLN A 345 -21.59 21.68 9.73
C GLN A 345 -20.16 21.44 9.29
N ALA A 346 -19.20 22.03 9.99
CA ALA A 346 -17.78 21.89 9.71
C ALA A 346 -17.33 20.45 9.99
N LEU A 347 -16.49 19.88 9.11
CA LEU A 347 -15.86 18.56 9.29
C LEU A 347 -14.96 18.46 10.52
N PHE A 348 -14.53 19.62 11.01
CA PHE A 348 -13.69 19.76 12.17
C PHE A 348 -14.37 20.79 13.08
N GLY A 349 -14.83 20.36 14.21
CA GLY A 349 -15.40 21.20 15.26
C GLY A 349 -14.39 22.16 15.88
#